data_eb05ae91d6643ce04d2b23ab143e85e0
#
_entry.id   eb05ae91d6643ce04d2b23ab143e85e0
#
_cell.length_a   1.000
_cell.length_b   1.000
_cell.length_c   1.000
_cell.angle_alpha   90.00
_cell.angle_beta   90.00
_cell.angle_gamma   90.00
#
_symmetry.space_group_name_H-M   'P 1'
#
loop_
_entity.id
_entity.type
_entity.pdbx_description
1 polymer ?
#
loop_
_entity_poly.entity_id
_entity_poly.type
_entity_poly.pdbx_seq_one_letter_code
_entity_poly.pdbx_strand_id
1 'polypeptide(L)'
;MADFLLGVNYWPRRSAMYMWERFDLGEIREDMARIKGLGLGIVRFFLSWDTFAPSIDTIDTRALGDFEAMLGAIGDAGLQAMPTLFCGHMSGVNWLPAWSLDPATPHGRFRTIAGGAASPYGIGDFYAGERLLAAQELFARRVGERARDHPALYAWDLGNEFSNLREPRAPADAAAWSSRLTSALHETSEAPVTAGTHGEDLERDRHLRPSSIARPWAFATMHGYPVYSAFSRGRLDADVVPFLMQVMQSCSDKRVLFSELGNPTCPPDTVSPYDRVPLPGEPPLPAGALPPNAAAYACLTEAEMADYAYAVIDRVHARGGLGALWWCWADYDAALATLPPFDRAQHELHFGIVRNDGSLKPVAQALQRMASEQRSVLPAPPAIVSEAAYYASLPSGIEHDYRRYCQRQTTG
;
A
#
# COMPACT_ATOMS: atom_id res chain seq x y z
N MET A 1 10.62 19.27 -16.33
CA MET A 1 10.15 17.87 -16.18
C MET A 1 9.87 17.70 -14.70
N ALA A 2 8.86 16.92 -14.30
CA ALA A 2 8.60 16.65 -12.89
C ALA A 2 9.70 15.75 -12.31
N ASP A 3 10.00 15.91 -11.02
CA ASP A 3 11.00 15.10 -10.34
C ASP A 3 10.43 13.72 -10.04
N PHE A 4 11.29 12.68 -10.11
CA PHE A 4 10.93 11.33 -9.71
C PHE A 4 10.84 11.25 -8.19
N LEU A 5 9.65 10.93 -7.68
CA LEU A 5 9.38 10.95 -6.24
C LEU A 5 9.93 9.71 -5.54
N LEU A 6 10.74 9.93 -4.51
CA LEU A 6 11.16 8.88 -3.59
C LEU A 6 10.58 9.16 -2.21
N GLY A 7 10.04 8.13 -1.58
CA GLY A 7 9.42 8.25 -0.27
C GLY A 7 9.25 6.93 0.45
N VAL A 8 8.50 6.97 1.53
CA VAL A 8 8.18 5.82 2.36
C VAL A 8 6.71 5.77 2.73
N ASN A 9 6.23 4.58 2.98
CA ASN A 9 5.02 4.34 3.73
C ASN A 9 5.32 4.44 5.22
N TYR A 10 4.48 5.12 5.96
CA TYR A 10 4.75 5.48 7.35
C TYR A 10 3.71 4.93 8.33
N TRP A 11 4.21 4.16 9.23
CA TRP A 11 3.69 3.90 10.55
C TRP A 11 4.84 4.11 11.54
N PRO A 12 4.60 4.69 12.74
CA PRO A 12 5.67 4.90 13.72
C PRO A 12 6.16 3.57 14.29
N ARG A 13 7.41 3.51 14.64
CA ARG A 13 8.10 2.30 15.09
C ARG A 13 7.45 1.67 16.34
N ARG A 14 7.05 2.51 17.31
CA ARG A 14 6.57 2.04 18.61
C ARG A 14 5.11 1.57 18.61
N SER A 15 4.29 2.10 17.73
CA SER A 15 2.85 1.82 17.73
C SER A 15 2.33 1.17 16.45
N ALA A 16 3.07 1.21 15.34
CA ALA A 16 2.64 0.65 14.06
C ALA A 16 1.20 1.07 13.72
N MET A 17 0.33 0.12 13.34
CA MET A 17 -1.07 0.35 12.98
C MET A 17 -1.94 0.91 14.12
N TYR A 18 -1.42 0.89 15.35
CA TYR A 18 -2.06 1.48 16.54
C TYR A 18 -1.72 2.96 16.74
N MET A 19 -1.12 3.63 15.73
CA MET A 19 -0.65 5.01 15.79
C MET A 19 -1.72 5.99 16.29
N TRP A 20 -2.95 5.89 15.78
CA TRP A 20 -4.02 6.82 16.12
C TRP A 20 -4.59 6.64 17.54
N GLU A 21 -4.46 5.42 18.08
CA GLU A 21 -4.82 5.14 19.50
C GLU A 21 -3.70 5.58 20.45
N ARG A 22 -2.45 5.61 19.99
CA ARG A 22 -1.23 5.89 20.75
C ARG A 22 -0.45 7.01 20.08
N PHE A 23 -1.15 8.10 19.73
CA PHE A 23 -0.57 9.20 18.96
C PHE A 23 0.56 9.90 19.72
N ASP A 24 1.76 9.88 19.14
CA ASP A 24 2.97 10.53 19.67
C ASP A 24 3.54 11.50 18.62
N LEU A 25 3.16 12.76 18.71
CA LEU A 25 3.64 13.81 17.81
C LEU A 25 5.17 14.02 17.93
N GLY A 26 5.76 13.70 19.08
CA GLY A 26 7.21 13.79 19.27
C GLY A 26 7.95 12.78 18.40
N GLU A 27 7.54 11.49 18.46
CA GLU A 27 8.09 10.44 17.58
C GLU A 27 7.88 10.78 16.09
N ILE A 28 6.69 11.25 15.72
CA ILE A 28 6.37 11.63 14.34
C ILE A 28 7.32 12.73 13.85
N ARG A 29 7.53 13.81 14.61
CA ARG A 29 8.43 14.91 14.21
C ARG A 29 9.88 14.45 14.05
N GLU A 30 10.37 13.60 14.94
CA GLU A 30 11.72 13.01 14.83
C GLU A 30 11.84 12.18 13.56
N ASP A 31 10.85 11.34 13.29
CA ASP A 31 10.83 10.49 12.10
C ASP A 31 10.75 11.31 10.81
N MET A 32 9.91 12.35 10.74
CA MET A 32 9.83 13.24 9.57
C MET A 32 11.16 13.95 9.30
N ALA A 33 11.83 14.43 10.34
CA ALA A 33 13.16 15.02 10.20
C ALA A 33 14.20 14.03 9.66
N ARG A 34 14.14 12.78 10.11
CA ARG A 34 15.05 11.71 9.65
C ARG A 34 14.75 11.30 8.21
N ILE A 35 13.47 11.15 7.84
CA ILE A 35 13.04 10.87 6.47
C ILE A 35 13.58 11.96 5.53
N LYS A 36 13.41 13.21 5.89
CA LYS A 36 13.96 14.35 5.13
C LYS A 36 15.48 14.32 5.05
N GLY A 37 16.15 13.95 6.14
CA GLY A 37 17.62 13.82 6.20
C GLY A 37 18.18 12.75 5.25
N LEU A 38 17.36 11.76 4.88
CA LEU A 38 17.67 10.78 3.83
C LEU A 38 17.42 11.31 2.40
N GLY A 39 16.93 12.54 2.25
CA GLY A 39 16.58 13.13 0.95
C GLY A 39 15.27 12.64 0.36
N LEU A 40 14.47 11.89 1.12
CA LEU A 40 13.14 11.47 0.68
C LEU A 40 12.19 12.66 0.68
N GLY A 41 11.22 12.67 -0.25
CA GLY A 41 10.38 13.84 -0.51
C GLY A 41 8.92 13.66 -0.11
N ILE A 42 8.43 12.43 0.04
CA ILE A 42 7.02 12.16 0.27
C ILE A 42 6.81 11.05 1.30
N VAL A 43 5.76 11.19 2.10
CA VAL A 43 5.32 10.22 3.11
C VAL A 43 3.87 9.84 2.83
N ARG A 44 3.63 8.56 2.56
CA ARG A 44 2.29 7.97 2.52
C ARG A 44 1.96 7.40 3.89
N PHE A 45 0.82 7.77 4.46
CA PHE A 45 0.36 7.31 5.76
C PHE A 45 -1.15 7.07 5.76
N PHE A 46 -1.68 6.42 6.79
CA PHE A 46 -2.97 5.75 6.70
C PHE A 46 -3.91 6.23 7.79
N LEU A 47 -5.14 6.55 7.42
CA LEU A 47 -6.21 6.95 8.34
C LEU A 47 -7.05 5.71 8.67
N SER A 48 -6.88 5.17 9.89
CA SER A 48 -7.62 4.00 10.37
C SER A 48 -9.11 4.31 10.48
N TRP A 49 -9.92 3.67 9.63
CA TRP A 49 -11.33 4.01 9.50
C TRP A 49 -12.12 3.84 10.81
N ASP A 50 -11.84 2.80 11.58
CA ASP A 50 -12.44 2.53 12.87
C ASP A 50 -12.14 3.61 13.92
N THR A 51 -10.90 4.14 13.96
CA THR A 51 -10.52 5.22 14.88
C THR A 51 -11.16 6.55 14.50
N PHE A 52 -11.15 6.87 13.19
CA PHE A 52 -11.68 8.14 12.71
C PHE A 52 -13.21 8.20 12.65
N ALA A 53 -13.89 7.06 12.48
CA ALA A 53 -15.32 6.96 12.37
C ALA A 53 -15.88 5.94 13.38
N PRO A 54 -15.97 6.30 14.68
CA PRO A 54 -16.46 5.41 15.73
C PRO A 54 -17.93 5.00 15.57
N SER A 55 -18.72 5.78 14.85
CA SER A 55 -20.05 5.43 14.38
C SER A 55 -20.28 5.87 12.94
N ILE A 56 -21.33 5.39 12.32
CA ILE A 56 -21.60 5.56 10.88
C ILE A 56 -21.76 7.04 10.45
N ASP A 57 -22.19 7.89 11.37
CA ASP A 57 -22.53 9.31 11.17
C ASP A 57 -21.64 10.26 11.97
N THR A 58 -20.62 9.72 12.65
CA THR A 58 -19.74 10.51 13.52
C THR A 58 -18.29 10.37 13.10
N ILE A 59 -17.62 11.51 12.90
CA ILE A 59 -16.17 11.57 12.71
C ILE A 59 -15.54 12.13 14.00
N ASP A 60 -14.57 11.42 14.51
CA ASP A 60 -13.88 11.77 15.75
C ASP A 60 -13.05 13.04 15.58
N THR A 61 -13.38 14.07 16.38
CA THR A 61 -12.73 15.39 16.29
C THR A 61 -11.29 15.39 16.82
N ARG A 62 -10.95 14.48 17.77
CA ARG A 62 -9.60 14.31 18.26
C ARG A 62 -8.73 13.68 17.17
N ALA A 63 -9.20 12.59 16.54
CA ALA A 63 -8.48 11.96 15.44
C ALA A 63 -8.25 12.95 14.27
N LEU A 64 -9.23 13.82 13.97
CA LEU A 64 -9.03 14.91 12.99
C LEU A 64 -7.98 15.93 13.45
N GLY A 65 -7.89 16.24 14.74
CA GLY A 65 -6.85 17.10 15.28
C GLY A 65 -5.46 16.48 15.21
N ASP A 66 -5.36 15.19 15.54
CA ASP A 66 -4.11 14.41 15.42
C ASP A 66 -3.66 14.31 13.95
N PHE A 67 -4.60 14.15 13.01
CA PHE A 67 -4.33 14.19 11.57
C PHE A 67 -3.77 15.54 11.11
N GLU A 68 -4.37 16.64 11.54
CA GLU A 68 -3.87 17.99 11.26
C GLU A 68 -2.46 18.22 11.82
N ALA A 69 -2.21 17.74 13.06
CA ALA A 69 -0.89 17.80 13.68
C ALA A 69 0.16 16.99 12.90
N MET A 70 -0.23 15.81 12.38
CA MET A 70 0.64 15.00 11.53
C MET A 70 0.96 15.70 10.20
N LEU A 71 -0.04 16.27 9.52
CA LEU A 71 0.19 17.08 8.31
C LEU A 71 1.14 18.25 8.57
N GLY A 72 0.96 18.94 9.71
CA GLY A 72 1.85 20.00 10.16
C GLY A 72 3.29 19.51 10.32
N ALA A 73 3.50 18.38 11.00
CA ALA A 73 4.83 17.79 11.19
C ALA A 73 5.51 17.41 9.88
N ILE A 74 4.76 16.87 8.91
CA ILE A 74 5.25 16.55 7.57
C ILE A 74 5.66 17.83 6.83
N GLY A 75 4.81 18.87 6.88
CA GLY A 75 5.06 20.16 6.24
C GLY A 75 6.24 20.90 6.86
N ASP A 76 6.35 20.95 8.18
CA ASP A 76 7.47 21.56 8.92
C ASP A 76 8.81 20.91 8.57
N ALA A 77 8.83 19.62 8.28
CA ALA A 77 10.01 18.91 7.79
C ALA A 77 10.32 19.17 6.29
N GLY A 78 9.45 19.88 5.57
CA GLY A 78 9.58 20.10 4.13
C GLY A 78 9.34 18.84 3.30
N LEU A 79 8.46 17.96 3.78
CA LEU A 79 8.00 16.76 3.10
C LEU A 79 6.61 16.97 2.50
N GLN A 80 6.25 16.12 1.54
CA GLN A 80 4.90 16.01 1.01
C GLN A 80 4.14 14.86 1.68
N ALA A 81 2.82 15.02 1.82
CA ALA A 81 1.92 14.10 2.48
C ALA A 81 0.97 13.43 1.49
N MET A 82 0.80 12.12 1.60
CA MET A 82 -0.19 11.35 0.85
C MET A 82 -1.02 10.51 1.84
N PRO A 83 -2.06 11.10 2.46
CA PRO A 83 -2.94 10.36 3.35
C PRO A 83 -3.81 9.38 2.59
N THR A 84 -3.88 8.14 3.10
CA THR A 84 -4.72 7.05 2.59
C THR A 84 -5.98 6.95 3.43
N LEU A 85 -7.15 7.17 2.81
CA LEU A 85 -8.47 7.05 3.44
C LEU A 85 -8.87 5.58 3.58
N PHE A 86 -9.83 5.31 4.45
CA PHE A 86 -10.43 3.97 4.62
C PHE A 86 -9.35 2.88 4.72
N CYS A 87 -8.32 3.12 5.56
CA CYS A 87 -7.35 2.08 5.81
C CYS A 87 -8.02 0.95 6.59
N GLY A 88 -8.70 0.09 5.82
CA GLY A 88 -9.34 -1.11 6.29
C GLY A 88 -8.39 -2.31 6.15
N HIS A 89 -7.84 -2.55 4.96
CA HIS A 89 -6.86 -3.64 4.78
C HIS A 89 -5.45 -3.15 5.06
N MET A 90 -4.74 -3.85 5.97
CA MET A 90 -3.33 -3.57 6.28
C MET A 90 -2.64 -4.81 6.82
N SER A 91 -1.51 -5.20 6.21
CA SER A 91 -0.66 -6.30 6.68
C SER A 91 -1.43 -7.62 6.91
N GLY A 92 -2.30 -8.01 5.96
CA GLY A 92 -3.07 -9.25 6.01
C GLY A 92 -4.23 -9.28 7.03
N VAL A 93 -4.65 -8.12 7.52
CA VAL A 93 -5.80 -7.95 8.43
C VAL A 93 -6.75 -6.88 7.92
N ASN A 94 -8.04 -7.10 8.05
CA ASN A 94 -9.07 -6.10 7.78
C ASN A 94 -9.47 -5.40 9.09
N TRP A 95 -9.08 -4.14 9.23
CA TRP A 95 -9.37 -3.26 10.37
C TRP A 95 -10.63 -2.47 10.04
N LEU A 96 -11.74 -2.80 10.68
CA LEU A 96 -13.04 -2.28 10.27
C LEU A 96 -13.82 -1.72 11.47
N PRO A 97 -14.52 -0.59 11.29
CA PRO A 97 -15.49 -0.15 12.30
C PRO A 97 -16.58 -1.21 12.47
N ALA A 98 -16.96 -1.52 13.72
CA ALA A 98 -17.96 -2.55 14.01
C ALA A 98 -19.30 -2.30 13.30
N TRP A 99 -19.69 -1.04 13.13
CA TRP A 99 -20.91 -0.64 12.43
C TRP A 99 -20.90 -0.91 10.91
N SER A 100 -19.72 -1.14 10.31
CA SER A 100 -19.58 -1.45 8.88
C SER A 100 -19.74 -2.94 8.56
N LEU A 101 -19.76 -3.78 9.58
CA LEU A 101 -19.84 -5.23 9.42
C LEU A 101 -21.26 -5.68 9.06
N ASP A 102 -21.35 -6.74 8.28
CA ASP A 102 -22.60 -7.38 7.91
C ASP A 102 -22.63 -8.81 8.46
N PRO A 103 -23.55 -9.11 9.41
CA PRO A 103 -23.69 -10.45 9.96
C PRO A 103 -24.03 -11.55 8.94
N ALA A 104 -24.54 -11.18 7.77
CA ALA A 104 -24.79 -12.11 6.66
C ALA A 104 -23.55 -12.37 5.80
N THR A 105 -22.49 -11.61 6.01
CA THR A 105 -21.23 -11.72 5.24
C THR A 105 -20.12 -12.24 6.16
N PRO A 106 -19.66 -13.50 6.02
CA PRO A 106 -18.48 -13.96 6.77
C PRO A 106 -17.25 -13.17 6.34
N HIS A 107 -16.25 -13.07 7.22
CA HIS A 107 -14.96 -12.52 6.80
C HIS A 107 -14.38 -13.37 5.65
N GLY A 108 -13.71 -12.70 4.70
CA GLY A 108 -13.10 -13.36 3.55
C GLY A 108 -11.78 -14.04 3.89
N ARG A 109 -10.83 -14.01 2.94
CA ARG A 109 -9.48 -14.55 3.11
C ARG A 109 -8.75 -13.98 4.34
N PHE A 110 -8.91 -12.69 4.58
CA PHE A 110 -8.25 -11.98 5.68
C PHE A 110 -9.19 -11.87 6.88
N ARG A 111 -8.64 -12.10 8.08
CA ARG A 111 -9.39 -11.93 9.31
C ARG A 111 -9.80 -10.46 9.51
N THR A 112 -10.94 -10.26 10.11
CA THR A 112 -11.42 -8.95 10.48
C THR A 112 -11.16 -8.66 11.96
N ILE A 113 -10.63 -7.48 12.26
CA ILE A 113 -10.53 -6.91 13.59
C ILE A 113 -11.48 -5.72 13.66
N ALA A 114 -12.34 -5.68 14.66
CA ALA A 114 -13.28 -4.59 14.89
C ALA A 114 -13.37 -4.31 16.39
N GLY A 115 -13.20 -3.04 16.79
CA GLY A 115 -13.16 -2.67 18.21
C GLY A 115 -12.10 -3.42 19.01
N GLY A 116 -10.94 -3.68 18.40
CA GLY A 116 -9.81 -4.39 19.03
C GLY A 116 -9.98 -5.92 19.13
N ALA A 117 -11.05 -6.51 18.63
CA ALA A 117 -11.32 -7.95 18.71
C ALA A 117 -11.55 -8.58 17.33
N ALA A 118 -11.20 -9.87 17.22
CA ALA A 118 -11.48 -10.63 16.00
C ALA A 118 -13.00 -10.80 15.80
N SER A 119 -13.46 -10.55 14.57
CA SER A 119 -14.87 -10.71 14.18
C SER A 119 -15.02 -11.84 13.17
N PRO A 120 -16.07 -12.67 13.24
CA PRO A 120 -16.39 -13.65 12.22
C PRO A 120 -17.03 -13.02 10.97
N TYR A 121 -17.34 -11.73 11.00
CA TYR A 121 -18.06 -11.02 9.94
C TYR A 121 -17.09 -10.18 9.09
N GLY A 122 -17.44 -10.06 7.81
CA GLY A 122 -16.82 -9.15 6.87
C GLY A 122 -17.58 -7.84 6.74
N ILE A 123 -17.09 -6.94 5.91
CA ILE A 123 -17.72 -5.67 5.64
C ILE A 123 -18.98 -5.85 4.79
N GLY A 124 -19.98 -4.99 5.00
CA GLY A 124 -21.14 -4.85 4.13
C GLY A 124 -20.77 -4.47 2.69
N ASP A 125 -21.74 -4.06 1.89
CA ASP A 125 -21.50 -3.69 0.50
C ASP A 125 -20.72 -2.37 0.41
N PHE A 126 -19.37 -2.51 0.34
CA PHE A 126 -18.42 -1.40 0.37
C PHE A 126 -18.55 -0.48 -0.85
N TYR A 127 -18.88 -1.03 -2.03
CA TYR A 127 -18.89 -0.29 -3.29
C TYR A 127 -20.24 0.27 -3.71
N ALA A 128 -21.33 -0.38 -3.35
CA ALA A 128 -22.67 -0.03 -3.80
C ALA A 128 -23.72 0.08 -2.69
N GLY A 129 -23.35 -0.22 -1.44
CA GLY A 129 -24.25 -0.07 -0.30
C GLY A 129 -24.41 1.39 0.12
N GLU A 130 -25.56 2.01 -0.16
CA GLU A 130 -25.79 3.45 0.07
C GLU A 130 -25.45 3.90 1.49
N ARG A 131 -25.70 3.07 2.49
CA ARG A 131 -25.38 3.37 3.89
C ARG A 131 -23.86 3.51 4.10
N LEU A 132 -23.07 2.58 3.55
CA LEU A 132 -21.61 2.61 3.66
C LEU A 132 -21.02 3.72 2.79
N LEU A 133 -21.57 3.93 1.60
CA LEU A 133 -21.14 5.02 0.72
C LEU A 133 -21.35 6.39 1.36
N ALA A 134 -22.50 6.63 2.00
CA ALA A 134 -22.74 7.88 2.70
C ALA A 134 -21.75 8.12 3.85
N ALA A 135 -21.40 7.07 4.60
CA ALA A 135 -20.37 7.15 5.65
C ALA A 135 -18.96 7.42 5.09
N GLN A 136 -18.62 6.80 3.96
CA GLN A 136 -17.36 7.04 3.27
C GLN A 136 -17.26 8.48 2.75
N GLU A 137 -18.33 8.99 2.14
CA GLU A 137 -18.40 10.38 1.70
C GLU A 137 -18.28 11.38 2.86
N LEU A 138 -18.98 11.11 3.98
CA LEU A 138 -18.87 11.94 5.18
C LEU A 138 -17.42 12.00 5.66
N PHE A 139 -16.75 10.84 5.72
CA PHE A 139 -15.34 10.78 6.12
C PHE A 139 -14.47 11.55 5.15
N ALA A 140 -14.60 11.33 3.84
CA ALA A 140 -13.85 12.01 2.80
C ALA A 140 -13.98 13.55 2.90
N ARG A 141 -15.21 14.06 3.06
CA ARG A 141 -15.46 15.49 3.23
C ARG A 141 -14.80 16.04 4.51
N ARG A 142 -14.89 15.33 5.62
CA ARG A 142 -14.35 15.81 6.91
C ARG A 142 -12.84 15.87 6.93
N VAL A 143 -12.16 14.86 6.37
CA VAL A 143 -10.68 14.92 6.26
C VAL A 143 -10.25 15.93 5.21
N GLY A 144 -11.00 16.07 4.09
CA GLY A 144 -10.76 17.08 3.08
C GLY A 144 -10.89 18.52 3.64
N GLU A 145 -11.91 18.77 4.46
CA GLU A 145 -12.08 20.06 5.16
C GLU A 145 -10.88 20.40 6.06
N ARG A 146 -10.34 19.41 6.77
CA ARG A 146 -9.20 19.60 7.68
C ARG A 146 -7.88 19.85 6.97
N ALA A 147 -7.68 19.24 5.81
CA ALA A 147 -6.47 19.41 5.02
C ALA A 147 -6.62 20.43 3.88
N ARG A 148 -7.74 21.20 3.85
CA ARG A 148 -7.98 22.18 2.81
C ARG A 148 -6.79 23.14 2.70
N ASP A 149 -6.26 23.25 1.49
CA ASP A 149 -5.15 24.13 1.15
C ASP A 149 -3.85 23.89 1.96
N HIS A 150 -3.72 22.73 2.62
CA HIS A 150 -2.50 22.44 3.38
C HIS A 150 -1.32 22.22 2.42
N PRO A 151 -0.22 23.00 2.53
CA PRO A 151 0.85 23.04 1.53
C PRO A 151 1.62 21.72 1.42
N ALA A 152 1.60 20.90 2.44
CA ALA A 152 2.23 19.56 2.40
C ALA A 152 1.38 18.51 1.69
N LEU A 153 0.08 18.73 1.47
CA LEU A 153 -0.79 17.74 0.85
C LEU A 153 -0.44 17.56 -0.64
N TYR A 154 0.12 16.39 -0.98
CA TYR A 154 0.45 16.04 -2.35
C TYR A 154 -0.74 15.47 -3.13
N ALA A 155 -1.40 14.47 -2.54
CA ALA A 155 -2.55 13.79 -3.13
C ALA A 155 -3.33 13.03 -2.06
N TRP A 156 -4.61 12.77 -2.33
CA TRP A 156 -5.45 11.84 -1.58
C TRP A 156 -5.37 10.44 -2.17
N ASP A 157 -5.23 9.44 -1.31
CA ASP A 157 -5.33 8.03 -1.68
C ASP A 157 -6.63 7.46 -1.11
N LEU A 158 -7.54 7.00 -1.96
CA LEU A 158 -8.91 6.58 -1.58
C LEU A 158 -8.96 5.30 -0.75
N GLY A 159 -7.86 4.58 -0.61
CA GLY A 159 -7.86 3.36 0.21
C GLY A 159 -6.64 2.49 0.00
N ASN A 160 -6.41 1.60 0.97
CA ASN A 160 -5.31 0.65 0.91
C ASN A 160 -5.81 -0.73 0.52
N GLU A 161 -5.44 -1.22 -0.67
CA GLU A 161 -5.74 -2.59 -1.13
C GLU A 161 -7.20 -3.01 -0.88
N PHE A 162 -8.11 -2.09 -1.13
CA PHE A 162 -9.51 -2.14 -0.72
C PHE A 162 -10.30 -3.31 -1.30
N SER A 163 -9.83 -3.94 -2.37
CA SER A 163 -10.38 -5.20 -2.89
C SER A 163 -10.20 -6.38 -1.91
N ASN A 164 -9.23 -6.28 -0.98
CA ASN A 164 -9.04 -7.26 0.10
C ASN A 164 -10.10 -7.16 1.21
N LEU A 165 -10.80 -6.04 1.31
CA LEU A 165 -11.97 -5.90 2.18
C LEU A 165 -13.16 -6.66 1.60
N ARG A 166 -13.44 -6.40 0.35
CA ARG A 166 -14.52 -6.99 -0.44
C ARG A 166 -14.23 -6.74 -1.92
N GLU A 167 -14.61 -7.66 -2.78
CA GLU A 167 -14.59 -7.44 -4.22
C GLU A 167 -15.90 -6.77 -4.67
N PRO A 168 -15.88 -5.80 -5.60
CA PRO A 168 -17.09 -5.26 -6.20
C PRO A 168 -17.81 -6.35 -7.00
N ARG A 169 -19.14 -6.24 -7.13
CA ARG A 169 -19.94 -7.22 -7.89
C ARG A 169 -19.71 -7.12 -9.38
N ALA A 170 -19.38 -5.91 -9.85
CA ALA A 170 -19.10 -5.62 -11.24
C ALA A 170 -18.10 -4.46 -11.36
N PRO A 171 -17.38 -4.32 -12.51
CA PRO A 171 -16.50 -3.19 -12.75
C PRO A 171 -17.21 -1.82 -12.65
N ALA A 172 -18.50 -1.78 -12.98
CA ALA A 172 -19.30 -0.56 -12.88
C ALA A 172 -19.47 -0.07 -11.43
N ASP A 173 -19.58 -0.98 -10.45
CA ASP A 173 -19.72 -0.62 -9.03
C ASP A 173 -18.41 0.02 -8.52
N ALA A 174 -17.24 -0.56 -8.89
CA ALA A 174 -15.94 0.00 -8.55
C ALA A 174 -15.73 1.39 -9.18
N ALA A 175 -16.12 1.55 -10.45
CA ALA A 175 -16.00 2.82 -11.16
C ALA A 175 -16.91 3.90 -10.56
N ALA A 176 -18.15 3.55 -10.20
CA ALA A 176 -19.09 4.45 -9.53
C ALA A 176 -18.59 4.88 -8.16
N TRP A 177 -18.11 3.93 -7.35
CA TRP A 177 -17.48 4.18 -6.05
C TRP A 177 -16.30 5.17 -6.17
N SER A 178 -15.37 4.89 -7.06
CA SER A 178 -14.20 5.73 -7.29
C SER A 178 -14.59 7.17 -7.69
N SER A 179 -15.53 7.31 -8.63
CA SER A 179 -16.01 8.62 -9.07
C SER A 179 -16.73 9.38 -7.95
N ARG A 180 -17.56 8.69 -7.17
CA ARG A 180 -18.34 9.27 -6.08
C ARG A 180 -17.45 9.81 -4.96
N LEU A 181 -16.44 9.03 -4.55
CA LEU A 181 -15.52 9.46 -3.50
C LEU A 181 -14.53 10.53 -3.95
N THR A 182 -14.07 10.47 -5.20
CA THR A 182 -13.26 11.54 -5.78
C THR A 182 -14.05 12.86 -5.77
N SER A 183 -15.32 12.83 -6.16
CA SER A 183 -16.19 14.00 -6.13
C SER A 183 -16.38 14.54 -4.71
N ALA A 184 -16.61 13.65 -3.72
CA ALA A 184 -16.77 14.06 -2.33
C ALA A 184 -15.51 14.75 -1.75
N LEU A 185 -14.31 14.29 -2.12
CA LEU A 185 -13.06 14.97 -1.77
C LEU A 185 -12.95 16.33 -2.45
N HIS A 186 -13.27 16.41 -3.75
CA HIS A 186 -13.17 17.66 -4.50
C HIS A 186 -14.18 18.72 -4.09
N GLU A 187 -15.21 18.40 -3.28
CA GLU A 187 -16.05 19.40 -2.62
C GLU A 187 -15.28 20.24 -1.58
N THR A 188 -14.18 19.71 -1.06
CA THR A 188 -13.45 20.29 0.08
C THR A 188 -11.95 20.48 -0.16
N SER A 189 -11.38 19.86 -1.20
CA SER A 189 -9.94 19.90 -1.50
C SER A 189 -9.68 19.87 -3.00
N GLU A 190 -8.74 20.69 -3.46
CA GLU A 190 -8.27 20.72 -4.86
C GLU A 190 -7.10 19.72 -5.11
N ALA A 191 -6.64 19.03 -4.08
CA ALA A 191 -5.52 18.11 -4.21
C ALA A 191 -5.86 16.93 -5.14
N PRO A 192 -4.88 16.43 -5.91
CA PRO A 192 -5.06 15.25 -6.75
C PRO A 192 -5.58 14.05 -5.97
N VAL A 193 -6.37 13.20 -6.63
CA VAL A 193 -6.89 11.95 -6.04
C VAL A 193 -6.34 10.76 -6.81
N THR A 194 -6.03 9.69 -6.09
CA THR A 194 -5.67 8.36 -6.57
C THR A 194 -6.25 7.29 -5.65
N ALA A 195 -5.91 6.01 -5.84
CA ALA A 195 -6.30 4.95 -4.91
C ALA A 195 -5.31 3.78 -4.92
N GLY A 196 -5.06 3.19 -3.74
CA GLY A 196 -4.09 2.12 -3.50
C GLY A 196 -4.53 0.77 -4.06
N THR A 197 -4.38 0.56 -5.36
CA THR A 197 -4.54 -0.74 -6.02
C THR A 197 -3.30 -1.61 -5.84
N HIS A 198 -3.45 -2.94 -5.91
CA HIS A 198 -2.34 -3.85 -5.67
C HIS A 198 -2.24 -4.98 -6.71
N GLY A 199 -1.15 -5.76 -6.63
CA GLY A 199 -0.81 -6.79 -7.61
C GLY A 199 -1.93 -7.77 -7.89
N GLU A 200 -2.65 -8.26 -6.89
CA GLU A 200 -3.75 -9.21 -7.09
C GLU A 200 -4.90 -8.67 -7.94
N ASP A 201 -5.08 -7.34 -8.02
CA ASP A 201 -6.08 -6.72 -8.90
C ASP A 201 -5.73 -6.89 -10.39
N LEU A 202 -4.44 -7.19 -10.66
CA LEU A 202 -3.92 -7.51 -11.98
C LEU A 202 -3.61 -8.99 -12.17
N GLU A 203 -3.49 -9.78 -11.10
CA GLU A 203 -3.20 -11.23 -11.18
C GLU A 203 -4.46 -12.06 -11.46
N ARG A 204 -5.63 -11.55 -11.08
CA ARG A 204 -6.94 -12.14 -11.33
C ARG A 204 -8.00 -11.05 -11.52
N ASP A 205 -9.09 -11.39 -12.18
CA ASP A 205 -10.19 -10.44 -12.35
C ASP A 205 -10.99 -10.27 -11.07
N ARG A 206 -10.73 -9.18 -10.37
CA ARG A 206 -11.44 -8.75 -9.16
C ARG A 206 -12.45 -7.64 -9.44
N HIS A 207 -12.82 -7.45 -10.68
CA HIS A 207 -13.71 -6.37 -11.16
C HIS A 207 -13.17 -4.95 -10.94
N LEU A 208 -11.87 -4.81 -10.65
CA LEU A 208 -11.17 -3.51 -10.54
C LEU A 208 -10.45 -3.22 -11.86
N ARG A 209 -11.21 -2.86 -12.88
CA ARG A 209 -10.67 -2.57 -14.20
C ARG A 209 -9.96 -1.21 -14.22
N PRO A 210 -8.64 -1.16 -14.47
CA PRO A 210 -7.88 0.08 -14.46
C PRO A 210 -8.48 1.20 -15.32
N SER A 211 -8.96 0.88 -16.55
CA SER A 211 -9.56 1.88 -17.46
C SER A 211 -10.80 2.57 -16.89
N SER A 212 -11.54 1.90 -16.00
CA SER A 212 -12.77 2.43 -15.45
C SER A 212 -12.58 3.04 -14.06
N ILE A 213 -11.88 2.33 -13.16
CA ILE A 213 -11.71 2.78 -11.78
C ILE A 213 -10.77 4.00 -11.68
N ALA A 214 -9.72 4.05 -12.50
CA ALA A 214 -8.77 5.15 -12.51
C ALA A 214 -9.23 6.39 -13.32
N ARG A 215 -10.40 6.33 -13.92
CA ARG A 215 -10.90 7.46 -14.73
C ARG A 215 -10.88 8.80 -14.02
N PRO A 216 -11.36 8.94 -12.76
CA PRO A 216 -11.37 10.22 -12.06
C PRO A 216 -10.01 10.58 -11.44
N TRP A 217 -9.04 9.67 -11.41
CA TRP A 217 -7.76 9.92 -10.73
C TRP A 217 -6.82 10.80 -11.56
N ALA A 218 -6.00 11.57 -10.86
CA ALA A 218 -4.95 12.37 -11.49
C ALA A 218 -3.81 11.50 -12.03
N PHE A 219 -3.47 10.45 -11.30
CA PHE A 219 -2.50 9.42 -11.63
C PHE A 219 -2.94 8.09 -10.99
N ALA A 220 -2.44 6.96 -11.46
CA ALA A 220 -2.69 5.68 -10.82
C ALA A 220 -1.61 5.33 -9.80
N THR A 221 -1.93 4.47 -8.86
CA THR A 221 -0.95 3.85 -7.97
C THR A 221 -0.98 2.33 -8.11
N MET A 222 0.07 1.68 -7.62
CA MET A 222 0.17 0.23 -7.60
C MET A 222 1.02 -0.20 -6.41
N HIS A 223 0.64 -1.32 -5.79
CA HIS A 223 1.45 -2.06 -4.83
C HIS A 223 1.92 -3.36 -5.46
N GLY A 224 3.12 -3.80 -5.14
CA GLY A 224 3.62 -5.08 -5.64
C GLY A 224 4.84 -5.59 -4.92
N TYR A 225 4.80 -6.88 -4.64
CA TYR A 225 5.83 -7.58 -3.90
C TYR A 225 6.17 -8.91 -4.58
N PRO A 226 7.45 -9.15 -4.93
CA PRO A 226 7.84 -10.44 -5.50
C PRO A 226 7.46 -11.64 -4.63
N VAL A 227 7.49 -11.45 -3.30
CA VAL A 227 7.18 -12.50 -2.31
C VAL A 227 5.71 -12.92 -2.32
N TYR A 228 4.80 -12.09 -2.82
CA TYR A 228 3.36 -12.38 -2.87
C TYR A 228 2.86 -12.69 -4.28
N SER A 229 3.67 -12.45 -5.32
CA SER A 229 3.27 -12.65 -6.71
C SER A 229 3.61 -14.07 -7.18
N ALA A 230 2.58 -14.86 -7.51
CA ALA A 230 2.73 -16.26 -7.89
C ALA A 230 3.57 -16.48 -9.17
N PHE A 231 3.63 -15.49 -10.05
CA PHE A 231 4.41 -15.51 -11.29
C PHE A 231 5.87 -15.05 -11.12
N SER A 232 6.25 -14.61 -9.92
CA SER A 232 7.61 -14.14 -9.61
C SER A 232 8.63 -15.28 -9.74
N ARG A 233 9.85 -14.93 -10.18
CA ARG A 233 11.00 -15.83 -10.25
C ARG A 233 11.73 -16.00 -8.90
N GLY A 234 11.23 -15.34 -7.86
CA GLY A 234 11.77 -15.41 -6.50
C GLY A 234 11.76 -14.07 -5.77
N ARG A 235 12.19 -14.09 -4.50
CA ARG A 235 12.12 -12.94 -3.58
C ARG A 235 12.88 -11.70 -4.02
N LEU A 236 13.90 -11.85 -4.87
CA LEU A 236 14.73 -10.75 -5.40
C LEU A 236 14.36 -10.35 -6.83
N ASP A 237 13.20 -10.79 -7.32
CA ASP A 237 12.77 -10.52 -8.69
C ASP A 237 12.38 -9.06 -8.89
N ALA A 238 13.34 -8.24 -9.27
CA ALA A 238 13.15 -6.81 -9.47
C ALA A 238 12.34 -6.43 -10.73
N ASP A 239 11.87 -7.40 -11.52
CA ASP A 239 11.04 -7.16 -12.70
C ASP A 239 9.54 -7.22 -12.41
N VAL A 240 9.11 -7.81 -11.28
CA VAL A 240 7.68 -7.90 -10.90
C VAL A 240 7.04 -6.52 -10.80
N VAL A 241 7.65 -5.63 -10.02
CA VAL A 241 7.14 -4.28 -9.76
C VAL A 241 7.01 -3.46 -11.05
N PRO A 242 8.04 -3.28 -11.88
CA PRO A 242 7.91 -2.54 -13.12
C PRO A 242 7.00 -3.22 -14.15
N PHE A 243 6.82 -4.54 -14.12
CA PHE A 243 5.84 -5.23 -14.93
C PHE A 243 4.40 -4.84 -14.54
N LEU A 244 4.05 -4.96 -13.26
CA LEU A 244 2.74 -4.55 -12.73
C LEU A 244 2.46 -3.07 -13.03
N MET A 245 3.47 -2.21 -12.86
CA MET A 245 3.37 -0.79 -13.21
C MET A 245 3.02 -0.59 -14.69
N GLN A 246 3.70 -1.28 -15.60
CA GLN A 246 3.44 -1.15 -17.04
C GLN A 246 2.09 -1.73 -17.45
N VAL A 247 1.62 -2.80 -16.82
CA VAL A 247 0.25 -3.31 -17.02
C VAL A 247 -0.76 -2.26 -16.58
N MET A 248 -0.59 -1.66 -15.39
CA MET A 248 -1.46 -0.59 -14.89
C MET A 248 -1.46 0.61 -15.82
N GLN A 249 -0.28 1.07 -16.27
CA GLN A 249 -0.16 2.17 -17.25
C GLN A 249 -0.87 1.84 -18.57
N SER A 250 -0.68 0.61 -19.08
CA SER A 250 -1.27 0.15 -20.35
C SER A 250 -2.79 0.11 -20.33
N CYS A 251 -3.37 -0.26 -19.17
CA CYS A 251 -4.80 -0.44 -19.00
C CYS A 251 -5.53 0.84 -18.58
N SER A 252 -4.90 1.69 -17.75
CA SER A 252 -5.55 2.91 -17.22
C SER A 252 -5.34 4.17 -18.04
N ASP A 253 -4.36 4.17 -18.95
CA ASP A 253 -3.85 5.37 -19.64
C ASP A 253 -3.40 6.47 -18.68
N LYS A 254 -2.98 6.08 -17.47
CA LYS A 254 -2.45 6.97 -16.42
C LYS A 254 -0.98 6.69 -16.17
N ARG A 255 -0.25 7.73 -15.78
CA ARG A 255 1.07 7.57 -15.18
C ARG A 255 0.91 6.91 -13.82
N VAL A 256 1.89 6.13 -13.39
CA VAL A 256 1.84 5.38 -12.12
C VAL A 256 2.90 5.87 -11.15
N LEU A 257 2.46 6.21 -9.92
CA LEU A 257 3.31 6.27 -8.74
C LEU A 257 3.27 4.88 -8.09
N PHE A 258 4.42 4.19 -8.01
CA PHE A 258 4.45 2.90 -7.33
C PHE A 258 4.44 3.13 -5.82
N SER A 259 3.24 3.15 -5.24
CA SER A 259 3.01 3.65 -3.89
C SER A 259 3.39 2.66 -2.79
N GLU A 260 3.69 1.38 -3.14
CA GLU A 260 4.12 0.42 -2.15
C GLU A 260 4.92 -0.73 -2.77
N LEU A 261 6.16 -0.86 -2.33
CA LEU A 261 7.06 -1.97 -2.68
C LEU A 261 8.06 -2.21 -1.55
N GLY A 262 8.52 -3.42 -1.41
CA GLY A 262 9.49 -3.77 -0.37
C GLY A 262 9.71 -5.27 -0.26
N ASN A 263 10.52 -5.64 0.71
CA ASN A 263 10.73 -7.03 1.15
C ASN A 263 11.07 -7.02 2.63
N PRO A 264 10.66 -8.02 3.41
CA PRO A 264 11.04 -8.12 4.81
C PRO A 264 12.48 -8.62 4.94
N THR A 265 13.18 -8.16 5.99
CA THR A 265 14.41 -8.79 6.45
C THR A 265 14.13 -9.74 7.59
N CYS A 266 14.99 -10.74 7.77
CA CYS A 266 15.00 -11.56 8.96
C CYS A 266 16.10 -11.12 9.92
N PRO A 267 15.91 -11.31 11.23
CA PRO A 267 17.03 -11.26 12.17
C PRO A 267 18.11 -12.26 11.72
N PRO A 268 19.40 -11.93 11.91
CA PRO A 268 20.47 -12.89 11.68
C PRO A 268 20.18 -14.23 12.37
N ASP A 269 20.49 -15.34 11.72
CA ASP A 269 20.33 -16.71 12.23
C ASP A 269 18.88 -17.18 12.48
N THR A 270 17.87 -16.46 11.96
CA THR A 270 16.46 -16.92 12.03
C THR A 270 16.03 -17.53 10.72
N VAL A 271 15.33 -18.68 10.83
CA VAL A 271 14.57 -19.25 9.71
C VAL A 271 13.41 -18.30 9.39
N SER A 272 13.11 -18.14 8.10
CA SER A 272 11.99 -17.29 7.67
C SER A 272 10.73 -17.59 8.49
N PRO A 273 10.04 -16.58 9.05
CA PRO A 273 8.77 -16.80 9.72
C PRO A 273 7.72 -17.44 8.82
N TYR A 274 7.87 -17.35 7.50
CA TYR A 274 7.01 -18.04 6.53
C TYR A 274 7.17 -19.56 6.51
N ASP A 275 8.27 -20.10 7.00
CA ASP A 275 8.46 -21.54 7.07
C ASP A 275 7.51 -22.23 8.07
N ARG A 276 6.78 -21.46 8.86
CA ARG A 276 5.95 -21.97 9.97
C ARG A 276 4.50 -21.52 9.97
N VAL A 277 4.11 -20.56 9.15
CA VAL A 277 2.76 -19.97 9.20
C VAL A 277 2.10 -20.03 7.83
N PRO A 278 1.01 -20.78 7.66
CA PRO A 278 0.18 -20.67 6.46
C PRO A 278 -0.29 -19.24 6.26
N LEU A 279 -0.29 -18.74 5.04
CA LEU A 279 -0.89 -17.46 4.72
C LEU A 279 -2.37 -17.46 5.17
N PRO A 280 -2.92 -16.32 5.63
CA PRO A 280 -4.32 -16.23 6.00
C PRO A 280 -5.22 -16.74 4.88
N GLY A 281 -6.03 -17.78 5.17
CA GLY A 281 -6.92 -18.41 4.21
C GLY A 281 -6.36 -19.65 3.48
N GLU A 282 -5.09 -19.97 3.66
CA GLU A 282 -4.55 -21.26 3.20
C GLU A 282 -4.82 -22.37 4.22
N PRO A 283 -5.10 -23.60 3.75
CA PRO A 283 -5.17 -24.74 4.66
C PRO A 283 -3.81 -24.93 5.35
N PRO A 284 -3.79 -25.39 6.62
CA PRO A 284 -2.54 -25.67 7.31
C PRO A 284 -1.70 -26.62 6.46
N LEU A 285 -0.46 -26.23 6.19
CA LEU A 285 0.48 -27.09 5.47
C LEU A 285 0.70 -28.38 6.28
N PRO A 286 0.79 -29.53 5.63
CA PRO A 286 1.24 -30.75 6.29
C PRO A 286 2.57 -30.50 6.99
N ALA A 287 2.76 -31.06 8.18
CA ALA A 287 4.01 -30.91 8.92
C ALA A 287 5.21 -31.25 8.03
N GLY A 288 6.11 -30.29 7.82
CA GLY A 288 7.29 -30.41 6.96
C GLY A 288 7.08 -30.08 5.47
N ALA A 289 5.89 -29.70 5.04
CA ALA A 289 5.68 -29.22 3.68
C ALA A 289 5.96 -27.70 3.61
N LEU A 290 6.79 -27.30 2.65
CA LEU A 290 7.01 -25.91 2.30
C LEU A 290 5.90 -25.46 1.34
N PRO A 291 5.43 -24.19 1.42
CA PRO A 291 4.52 -23.66 0.42
C PRO A 291 5.14 -23.75 -0.98
N PRO A 292 4.34 -23.80 -2.06
CA PRO A 292 4.83 -23.96 -3.43
C PRO A 292 5.93 -22.99 -3.86
N ASN A 293 6.10 -21.88 -3.15
CA ASN A 293 7.12 -20.88 -3.38
C ASN A 293 7.94 -20.57 -2.10
N ALA A 294 8.23 -21.57 -1.27
CA ALA A 294 8.96 -21.37 -0.01
C ALA A 294 10.27 -20.57 -0.18
N ALA A 295 10.98 -20.79 -1.28
CA ALA A 295 12.17 -20.00 -1.62
C ALA A 295 11.86 -18.52 -1.92
N ALA A 296 10.63 -18.17 -2.32
CA ALA A 296 10.18 -16.83 -2.55
C ALA A 296 9.89 -16.07 -1.23
N TYR A 297 9.49 -16.79 -0.20
CA TYR A 297 9.15 -16.21 1.11
C TYR A 297 10.35 -16.17 2.09
N ALA A 298 11.53 -16.66 1.70
CA ALA A 298 12.69 -16.52 2.55
C ALA A 298 12.99 -15.03 2.79
N CYS A 299 13.17 -14.66 4.05
CA CYS A 299 13.58 -13.32 4.42
C CYS A 299 14.89 -12.94 3.75
N LEU A 300 15.06 -11.65 3.47
CA LEU A 300 16.30 -11.11 2.93
C LEU A 300 17.30 -10.83 4.04
N THR A 301 18.58 -10.92 3.72
CA THR A 301 19.58 -10.17 4.44
C THR A 301 19.36 -8.67 4.19
N GLU A 302 19.84 -7.82 5.09
CA GLU A 302 19.73 -6.36 4.89
C GLU A 302 20.51 -5.87 3.66
N ALA A 303 21.60 -6.57 3.28
CA ALA A 303 22.34 -6.28 2.06
C ALA A 303 21.50 -6.61 0.81
N GLU A 304 20.89 -7.80 0.76
CA GLU A 304 19.97 -8.17 -0.33
C GLU A 304 18.79 -7.21 -0.46
N MET A 305 18.25 -6.72 0.67
CA MET A 305 17.19 -5.71 0.66
C MET A 305 17.67 -4.40 -0.01
N ALA A 306 18.90 -3.96 0.31
CA ALA A 306 19.47 -2.74 -0.29
C ALA A 306 19.72 -2.89 -1.79
N ASP A 307 20.26 -4.02 -2.22
CA ASP A 307 20.51 -4.32 -3.63
C ASP A 307 19.20 -4.43 -4.42
N TYR A 308 18.20 -5.10 -3.84
CA TYR A 308 16.86 -5.19 -4.41
C TYR A 308 16.21 -3.81 -4.55
N ALA A 309 16.27 -2.97 -3.50
CA ALA A 309 15.69 -1.64 -3.54
C ALA A 309 16.28 -0.79 -4.68
N TYR A 310 17.60 -0.81 -4.82
CA TYR A 310 18.25 -0.10 -5.91
C TYR A 310 17.79 -0.63 -7.28
N ALA A 311 17.85 -1.94 -7.48
CA ALA A 311 17.50 -2.57 -8.75
C ALA A 311 16.04 -2.33 -9.16
N VAL A 312 15.09 -2.45 -8.23
CA VAL A 312 13.67 -2.31 -8.53
C VAL A 312 13.28 -0.86 -8.78
N ILE A 313 13.78 0.09 -7.98
CA ILE A 313 13.45 1.52 -8.14
C ILE A 313 14.08 2.08 -9.42
N ASP A 314 15.30 1.65 -9.76
CA ASP A 314 15.93 2.01 -11.02
C ASP A 314 15.10 1.56 -12.24
N ARG A 315 14.55 0.34 -12.20
CA ARG A 315 13.67 -0.17 -13.25
C ARG A 315 12.31 0.55 -13.28
N VAL A 316 11.73 0.91 -12.14
CA VAL A 316 10.51 1.75 -12.08
C VAL A 316 10.77 3.10 -12.75
N HIS A 317 11.89 3.76 -12.43
CA HIS A 317 12.29 5.00 -13.08
C HIS A 317 12.48 4.83 -14.59
N ALA A 318 13.26 3.84 -15.02
CA ALA A 318 13.53 3.55 -16.45
C ALA A 318 12.26 3.25 -17.26
N ARG A 319 11.18 2.84 -16.61
CA ARG A 319 9.86 2.59 -17.23
C ARG A 319 8.87 3.74 -17.07
N GLY A 320 9.37 4.93 -16.74
CA GLY A 320 8.58 6.14 -16.68
C GLY A 320 7.60 6.20 -15.49
N GLY A 321 7.88 5.52 -14.39
CA GLY A 321 7.14 5.71 -13.14
C GLY A 321 7.24 7.15 -12.65
N LEU A 322 6.22 7.62 -11.92
CA LEU A 322 6.25 8.93 -11.26
C LEU A 322 7.13 8.94 -10.02
N GLY A 323 7.37 7.77 -9.44
CA GLY A 323 8.12 7.60 -8.21
C GLY A 323 7.93 6.22 -7.61
N ALA A 324 8.55 6.00 -6.45
CA ALA A 324 8.48 4.77 -5.69
C ALA A 324 8.49 5.06 -4.19
N LEU A 325 7.55 4.47 -3.44
CA LEU A 325 7.47 4.59 -1.99
C LEU A 325 7.75 3.24 -1.35
N TRP A 326 8.80 3.19 -0.51
CA TRP A 326 9.20 1.96 0.14
C TRP A 326 8.24 1.55 1.26
N TRP A 327 7.89 0.30 1.34
CA TRP A 327 7.22 -0.31 2.50
C TRP A 327 8.28 -0.94 3.39
N CYS A 328 8.57 -0.39 4.56
CA CYS A 328 8.04 0.82 5.18
C CYS A 328 9.15 1.61 5.90
N TRP A 329 8.79 2.65 6.66
CA TRP A 329 9.74 3.49 7.37
C TRP A 329 10.59 2.71 8.38
N ALA A 330 9.98 1.95 9.28
CA ALA A 330 10.70 1.33 10.38
C ALA A 330 10.26 -0.11 10.64
N ASP A 331 11.19 -0.91 11.14
CA ASP A 331 10.85 -2.14 11.86
C ASP A 331 10.04 -1.78 13.11
N TYR A 332 9.02 -2.56 13.41
CA TYR A 332 8.15 -2.26 14.52
C TYR A 332 8.64 -2.91 15.83
N ASP A 333 8.21 -2.34 16.96
CA ASP A 333 8.61 -2.80 18.28
C ASP A 333 8.20 -4.26 18.54
N ALA A 334 9.13 -5.05 19.04
CA ALA A 334 8.90 -6.46 19.37
C ALA A 334 7.75 -6.66 20.39
N ALA A 335 7.43 -5.65 21.20
CA ALA A 335 6.27 -5.68 22.10
C ALA A 335 4.93 -5.81 21.34
N LEU A 336 4.90 -5.47 20.05
CA LEU A 336 3.73 -5.62 19.19
C LEU A 336 3.56 -7.06 18.64
N ALA A 337 4.54 -7.93 18.78
CA ALA A 337 4.58 -9.27 18.18
C ALA A 337 3.38 -10.17 18.54
N THR A 338 2.71 -9.88 19.65
CA THR A 338 1.52 -10.64 20.11
C THR A 338 0.19 -10.01 19.69
N LEU A 339 0.24 -8.84 19.06
CA LEU A 339 -0.93 -8.10 18.60
C LEU A 339 -1.15 -8.31 17.09
N PRO A 340 -2.40 -8.22 16.59
CA PRO A 340 -2.64 -8.14 15.16
C PRO A 340 -1.89 -6.96 14.51
N PRO A 341 -1.34 -7.11 13.31
CA PRO A 341 -1.30 -8.29 12.45
C PRO A 341 -0.17 -9.27 12.82
N PHE A 342 0.79 -8.83 13.64
CA PHE A 342 2.09 -9.45 13.89
C PHE A 342 2.00 -10.81 14.60
N ASP A 343 0.93 -11.07 15.35
CA ASP A 343 0.66 -12.36 16.00
C ASP A 343 0.59 -13.54 15.01
N ARG A 344 0.30 -13.25 13.73
CA ARG A 344 0.24 -14.23 12.63
C ARG A 344 1.14 -13.88 11.44
N ALA A 345 1.63 -12.65 11.37
CA ALA A 345 2.45 -12.14 10.27
C ALA A 345 3.71 -11.46 10.82
N GLN A 346 4.55 -12.23 11.53
CA GLN A 346 5.73 -11.68 12.20
C GLN A 346 6.75 -11.04 11.25
N HIS A 347 6.80 -11.46 9.98
CA HIS A 347 7.63 -10.83 8.95
C HIS A 347 7.28 -9.35 8.74
N GLU A 348 6.04 -8.96 9.00
CA GLU A 348 5.61 -7.56 8.92
C GLU A 348 6.31 -6.64 9.93
N LEU A 349 6.93 -7.21 10.98
CA LEU A 349 7.77 -6.46 11.90
C LEU A 349 9.08 -5.96 11.26
N HIS A 350 9.47 -6.45 10.07
CA HIS A 350 10.84 -6.34 9.57
C HIS A 350 10.98 -5.72 8.16
N PHE A 351 9.97 -5.01 7.68
CA PHE A 351 10.02 -4.32 6.38
C PHE A 351 10.73 -2.95 6.41
N GLY A 352 11.04 -2.46 7.60
CA GLY A 352 11.55 -1.11 7.80
C GLY A 352 12.91 -0.84 7.16
N ILE A 353 13.13 0.42 6.79
CA ILE A 353 14.48 0.92 6.45
C ILE A 353 15.27 1.35 7.68
N VAL A 354 14.59 1.48 8.82
CA VAL A 354 15.14 1.76 10.15
C VAL A 354 14.87 0.54 11.02
N ARG A 355 15.89 0.08 11.77
CA ARG A 355 15.73 -1.04 12.70
C ARG A 355 14.94 -0.62 13.95
N ASN A 356 14.49 -1.60 14.70
CA ASN A 356 13.74 -1.37 15.94
C ASN A 356 14.53 -0.52 16.97
N ASP A 357 15.86 -0.61 17.01
CA ASP A 357 16.71 0.24 17.86
C ASP A 357 16.88 1.68 17.34
N GLY A 358 16.31 1.98 16.20
CA GLY A 358 16.41 3.27 15.53
C GLY A 358 17.62 3.44 14.61
N SER A 359 18.51 2.45 14.49
CA SER A 359 19.62 2.50 13.53
C SER A 359 19.17 2.27 12.11
N LEU A 360 19.91 2.81 11.12
CA LEU A 360 19.57 2.67 9.71
C LEU A 360 20.03 1.31 9.16
N LYS A 361 19.17 0.66 8.37
CA LYS A 361 19.59 -0.48 7.54
C LYS A 361 20.32 0.02 6.28
N PRO A 362 21.12 -0.82 5.61
CA PRO A 362 21.80 -0.48 4.34
C PRO A 362 20.85 0.04 3.24
N VAL A 363 19.59 -0.41 3.22
CA VAL A 363 18.57 0.08 2.28
C VAL A 363 18.28 1.58 2.44
N ALA A 364 18.34 2.13 3.65
CA ALA A 364 18.19 3.57 3.87
C ALA A 364 19.30 4.37 3.16
N GLN A 365 20.53 3.86 3.20
CA GLN A 365 21.66 4.47 2.49
C GLN A 365 21.54 4.32 0.95
N ALA A 366 20.97 3.19 0.48
CA ALA A 366 20.68 3.01 -0.94
C ALA A 366 19.63 4.04 -1.42
N LEU A 367 18.54 4.23 -0.67
CA LEU A 367 17.52 5.23 -0.97
C LEU A 367 18.10 6.67 -0.92
N GLN A 368 18.96 6.98 0.06
CA GLN A 368 19.61 8.27 0.18
C GLN A 368 20.50 8.57 -1.04
N ARG A 369 21.29 7.59 -1.52
CA ARG A 369 22.07 7.75 -2.76
C ARG A 369 21.17 8.04 -3.96
N MET A 370 20.09 7.27 -4.13
CA MET A 370 19.15 7.48 -5.24
C MET A 370 18.46 8.85 -5.16
N ALA A 371 18.09 9.31 -3.96
CA ALA A 371 17.52 10.63 -3.76
C ALA A 371 18.51 11.75 -4.15
N SER A 372 19.81 11.57 -3.88
CA SER A 372 20.83 12.55 -4.24
C SER A 372 21.05 12.69 -5.76
N GLU A 373 20.63 11.70 -6.55
CA GLU A 373 20.72 11.74 -8.01
C GLU A 373 19.71 12.71 -8.66
N GLN A 374 18.69 13.15 -7.94
CA GLN A 374 17.68 14.11 -8.40
C GLN A 374 17.09 13.77 -9.79
N ARG A 375 16.64 12.55 -9.94
CA ARG A 375 16.14 12.01 -11.22
C ARG A 375 14.86 12.71 -11.66
N SER A 376 14.76 13.04 -12.94
CA SER A 376 13.50 13.49 -13.55
C SER A 376 12.67 12.31 -14.03
N VAL A 377 11.35 12.47 -14.02
CA VAL A 377 10.41 11.49 -14.57
C VAL A 377 10.63 11.30 -16.07
N LEU A 378 10.86 10.06 -16.51
CA LEU A 378 11.04 9.72 -17.91
C LEU A 378 9.68 9.57 -18.63
N PRO A 379 9.64 9.67 -19.98
CA PRO A 379 8.43 9.34 -20.76
C PRO A 379 7.93 7.92 -20.47
N ALA A 380 6.62 7.73 -20.43
CA ALA A 380 6.06 6.39 -20.34
C ALA A 380 6.37 5.59 -21.61
N PRO A 381 6.77 4.31 -21.51
CA PRO A 381 6.95 3.46 -22.65
C PRO A 381 5.59 3.12 -23.30
N PRO A 382 5.58 2.60 -24.54
CA PRO A 382 4.36 2.10 -25.16
C PRO A 382 3.65 1.03 -24.32
N ALA A 383 2.31 0.95 -24.46
CA ALA A 383 1.51 -0.09 -23.83
C ALA A 383 2.01 -1.50 -24.17
N ILE A 384 2.09 -2.35 -23.18
CA ILE A 384 2.55 -3.75 -23.32
C ILE A 384 1.41 -4.75 -23.49
N VAL A 385 0.19 -4.38 -23.06
CA VAL A 385 -1.03 -5.17 -23.15
C VAL A 385 -2.22 -4.27 -23.50
N SER A 386 -3.31 -4.86 -24.01
CA SER A 386 -4.63 -4.24 -24.01
C SER A 386 -5.44 -4.79 -22.84
N GLU A 387 -6.21 -3.96 -22.14
CA GLU A 387 -6.97 -4.38 -20.96
C GLU A 387 -7.90 -5.56 -21.24
N ALA A 388 -8.65 -5.51 -22.34
CA ALA A 388 -9.59 -6.56 -22.70
C ALA A 388 -8.91 -7.93 -22.92
N ALA A 389 -7.79 -7.96 -23.66
CA ALA A 389 -7.04 -9.19 -23.90
C ALA A 389 -6.36 -9.69 -22.62
N TYR A 390 -5.81 -8.79 -21.81
CA TYR A 390 -5.14 -9.11 -20.56
C TYR A 390 -6.09 -9.82 -19.59
N TYR A 391 -7.22 -9.19 -19.27
CA TYR A 391 -8.18 -9.77 -18.34
C TYR A 391 -8.89 -11.02 -18.86
N ALA A 392 -9.05 -11.15 -20.18
CA ALA A 392 -9.58 -12.38 -20.80
C ALA A 392 -8.62 -13.58 -20.62
N SER A 393 -7.32 -13.35 -20.41
CA SER A 393 -6.31 -14.38 -20.22
C SER A 393 -6.09 -14.79 -18.76
N LEU A 394 -6.56 -13.99 -17.80
CA LEU A 394 -6.31 -14.22 -16.36
C LEU A 394 -7.10 -15.44 -15.83
N PRO A 395 -6.59 -16.11 -14.77
CA PRO A 395 -5.28 -15.88 -14.16
C PRO A 395 -4.10 -16.52 -14.87
N SER A 396 -4.32 -17.50 -15.78
CA SER A 396 -3.27 -18.32 -16.38
C SER A 396 -2.35 -17.55 -17.34
N GLY A 397 -2.82 -16.45 -17.93
CA GLY A 397 -2.06 -15.67 -18.90
C GLY A 397 -0.97 -14.78 -18.32
N ILE A 398 -1.05 -14.41 -17.04
CA ILE A 398 -0.12 -13.46 -16.43
C ILE A 398 1.34 -13.94 -16.50
N GLU A 399 1.58 -15.23 -16.27
CA GLU A 399 2.93 -15.80 -16.32
C GLU A 399 3.53 -15.73 -17.72
N HIS A 400 2.70 -15.93 -18.76
CA HIS A 400 3.12 -15.76 -20.14
C HIS A 400 3.48 -14.32 -20.46
N ASP A 401 2.63 -13.38 -20.09
CA ASP A 401 2.86 -11.95 -20.32
C ASP A 401 4.07 -11.44 -19.56
N TYR A 402 4.28 -11.93 -18.32
CA TYR A 402 5.46 -11.61 -17.52
C TYR A 402 6.74 -12.14 -18.16
N ARG A 403 6.76 -13.39 -18.64
CA ARG A 403 7.93 -13.95 -19.35
C ARG A 403 8.26 -13.15 -20.62
N ARG A 404 7.24 -12.77 -21.39
CA ARG A 404 7.44 -11.92 -22.58
C ARG A 404 8.00 -10.54 -22.21
N TYR A 405 7.49 -9.98 -21.12
CA TYR A 405 8.04 -8.73 -20.57
C TYR A 405 9.53 -8.87 -20.26
N CYS A 406 9.93 -9.87 -19.49
CA CYS A 406 11.33 -10.08 -19.12
C CYS A 406 12.25 -10.30 -20.34
N GLN A 407 11.80 -11.05 -21.35
CA GLN A 407 12.56 -11.29 -22.58
C GLN A 407 12.87 -9.98 -23.34
N ARG A 408 11.92 -9.05 -23.38
CA ARG A 408 12.13 -7.74 -24.04
C ARG A 408 13.18 -6.88 -23.31
N GLN A 409 13.38 -7.10 -22.02
CA GLN A 409 14.36 -6.35 -21.21
C GLN A 409 15.82 -6.83 -21.47
N THR A 410 16.00 -8.07 -21.90
CA THR A 410 17.33 -8.63 -22.19
C THR A 410 17.83 -8.35 -23.60
N THR A 411 16.95 -7.88 -24.50
CA THR A 411 17.27 -7.63 -25.92
C THR A 411 17.37 -6.15 -26.30
N GLY A 412 17.14 -5.23 -25.38
CA GLY A 412 17.29 -3.77 -25.54
C GLY A 412 18.32 -3.22 -24.60
#